data_457f9551ae8bebcadd01ad2c6e9ea399
#
_entry.id   457f9551ae8bebcadd01ad2c6e9ea399
#
_cell.length_a   1.000
_cell.length_b   1.000
_cell.length_c   1.000
_cell.angle_alpha   90.00
_cell.angle_beta   90.00
_cell.angle_gamma   90.00
#
_symmetry.space_group_name_H-M   'P 1'
#
loop_
_entity.id
_entity.type
_entity.pdbx_description
1 polymer ?
#
loop_
_entity_poly.entity_id
_entity_poly.type
_entity_poly.pdbx_seq_one_letter_code
_entity_poly.pdbx_strand_id
1 'polypeptide(L)'
;MQTNLCDSARQRAEAAEAERILRSCVHCGFCNATCPTYQELGDELDGPRGRIYLIKQFLERDEASERTRLHLDRCLSCRNCETTCPSGVEYHKLLDIGRDLLAERLPRGFRQRLLRDGLRLLAPGGLLADPLTALSLSLGLVFGT
;
A
#
# COMPACT_ATOMS: atom_id res chain seq x y z
N MET A 1 -7.88 -7.49 -17.60
CA MET A 1 -9.00 -7.99 -16.75
C MET A 1 -10.17 -7.01 -16.87
N GLN A 2 -11.40 -7.49 -17.05
CA GLN A 2 -12.57 -6.57 -17.09
C GLN A 2 -12.85 -6.04 -15.70
N THR A 3 -13.20 -4.76 -15.60
CA THR A 3 -13.52 -4.05 -14.36
C THR A 3 -14.80 -3.25 -14.53
N ASN A 4 -15.58 -3.20 -13.47
CA ASN A 4 -16.81 -2.41 -13.42
C ASN A 4 -16.83 -1.65 -12.09
N LEU A 5 -16.18 -0.47 -12.09
CA LEU A 5 -16.04 0.34 -10.89
C LEU A 5 -17.40 0.79 -10.37
N CYS A 6 -17.59 0.77 -9.04
CA CYS A 6 -18.76 1.36 -8.41
C CYS A 6 -18.77 2.89 -8.55
N ASP A 7 -19.94 3.52 -8.39
CA ASP A 7 -20.10 4.96 -8.60
C ASP A 7 -19.24 5.80 -7.62
N SER A 8 -19.09 5.35 -6.39
CA SER A 8 -18.23 6.00 -5.39
C SER A 8 -16.74 5.96 -5.77
N ALA A 9 -16.29 4.86 -6.39
CA ALA A 9 -14.91 4.74 -6.89
C ALA A 9 -14.69 5.61 -8.14
N ARG A 10 -15.66 5.68 -9.06
CA ARG A 10 -15.57 6.48 -10.30
C ARG A 10 -15.42 7.98 -10.06
N GLN A 11 -15.94 8.50 -8.95
CA GLN A 11 -15.84 9.93 -8.61
C GLN A 11 -14.45 10.35 -8.12
N ARG A 12 -13.53 9.42 -7.93
CA ARG A 12 -12.18 9.70 -7.43
C ARG A 12 -11.21 10.06 -8.55
N ALA A 13 -10.28 10.92 -8.24
CA ALA A 13 -9.28 11.37 -9.22
C ALA A 13 -8.44 10.21 -9.77
N GLU A 14 -8.13 9.21 -8.92
CA GLU A 14 -7.29 8.06 -9.25
C GLU A 14 -8.05 6.91 -9.93
N ALA A 15 -9.37 7.01 -10.06
CA ALA A 15 -10.21 5.92 -10.58
C ALA A 15 -9.83 5.50 -12.01
N ALA A 16 -9.62 6.48 -12.88
CA ALA A 16 -9.24 6.22 -14.27
C ALA A 16 -7.88 5.51 -14.37
N GLU A 17 -6.92 5.91 -13.54
CA GLU A 17 -5.59 5.28 -13.46
C GLU A 17 -5.69 3.85 -12.95
N ALA A 18 -6.42 3.63 -11.86
CA ALA A 18 -6.64 2.30 -11.30
C ALA A 18 -7.33 1.37 -12.32
N GLU A 19 -8.37 1.84 -13.02
CA GLU A 19 -9.06 1.08 -14.05
C GLU A 19 -8.13 0.73 -15.21
N ARG A 20 -7.32 1.67 -15.69
CA ARG A 20 -6.33 1.44 -16.74
C ARG A 20 -5.37 0.33 -16.37
N ILE A 21 -4.81 0.39 -15.14
CA ILE A 21 -3.86 -0.61 -14.64
C ILE A 21 -4.54 -1.98 -14.47
N LEU A 22 -5.75 -2.03 -13.93
CA LEU A 22 -6.52 -3.27 -13.80
C LEU A 22 -6.81 -3.91 -15.16
N ARG A 23 -7.15 -3.11 -16.17
CA ARG A 23 -7.43 -3.60 -17.54
C ARG A 23 -6.19 -4.15 -18.24
N SER A 24 -4.99 -3.64 -17.94
CA SER A 24 -3.74 -4.17 -18.50
C SER A 24 -3.38 -5.55 -17.94
N CYS A 25 -3.89 -5.92 -16.76
CA CYS A 25 -3.62 -7.20 -16.12
C CYS A 25 -4.41 -8.35 -16.78
N VAL A 26 -3.71 -9.33 -17.35
CA VAL A 26 -4.32 -10.57 -17.90
C VAL A 26 -4.45 -11.68 -16.86
N HIS A 27 -4.05 -11.43 -15.62
CA HIS A 27 -4.19 -12.34 -14.47
C HIS A 27 -3.44 -13.68 -14.63
N CYS A 28 -2.32 -13.71 -15.38
CA CYS A 28 -1.56 -14.92 -15.69
C CYS A 28 -0.80 -15.53 -14.49
N GLY A 29 -0.44 -14.73 -13.49
CA GLY A 29 0.25 -15.19 -12.28
C GLY A 29 1.78 -15.22 -12.35
N PHE A 30 2.44 -14.84 -13.45
CA PHE A 30 3.91 -14.81 -13.53
C PHE A 30 4.55 -13.95 -12.45
N CYS A 31 3.88 -12.90 -12.02
CA CYS A 31 4.32 -12.03 -10.94
C CYS A 31 4.43 -12.73 -9.58
N ASN A 32 3.73 -13.85 -9.35
CA ASN A 32 3.81 -14.58 -8.09
C ASN A 32 5.16 -15.27 -7.92
N ALA A 33 5.78 -15.74 -9.02
CA ALA A 33 7.06 -16.45 -8.98
C ALA A 33 8.21 -15.59 -8.42
N THR A 34 8.14 -14.27 -8.53
CA THR A 34 9.18 -13.34 -8.04
C THR A 34 8.78 -12.60 -6.77
N CYS A 35 7.59 -12.90 -6.22
CA CYS A 35 7.09 -12.23 -5.04
C CYS A 35 7.58 -12.92 -3.76
N PRO A 36 8.43 -12.26 -2.91
CA PRO A 36 8.93 -12.89 -1.71
C PRO A 36 7.83 -13.24 -0.71
N THR A 37 6.81 -12.40 -0.55
CA THR A 37 5.71 -12.68 0.38
C THR A 37 4.85 -13.86 -0.07
N TYR A 38 4.69 -14.07 -1.36
CA TYR A 38 4.00 -15.24 -1.88
C TYR A 38 4.83 -16.53 -1.65
N GLN A 39 6.13 -16.47 -1.88
CA GLN A 39 7.03 -17.61 -1.69
C GLN A 39 7.09 -18.07 -0.24
N GLU A 40 7.14 -17.13 0.70
CA GLU A 40 7.24 -17.43 2.13
C GLU A 40 5.90 -17.88 2.76
N LEU A 41 4.79 -17.26 2.36
CA LEU A 41 3.50 -17.49 3.01
C LEU A 41 2.62 -18.52 2.27
N GLY A 42 2.87 -18.78 0.99
CA GLY A 42 2.08 -19.71 0.18
C GLY A 42 0.61 -19.30 -0.03
N ASP A 43 0.21 -18.10 0.39
CA ASP A 43 -1.16 -17.59 0.21
C ASP A 43 -1.25 -16.76 -1.07
N GLU A 44 -2.22 -17.12 -1.93
CA GLU A 44 -2.47 -16.41 -3.19
C GLU A 44 -2.77 -14.91 -2.97
N LEU A 45 -3.43 -14.56 -1.86
CA LEU A 45 -3.74 -13.17 -1.52
C LEU A 45 -2.50 -12.37 -1.06
N ASP A 46 -1.42 -13.04 -0.70
CA ASP A 46 -0.13 -12.42 -0.39
C ASP A 46 0.78 -12.29 -1.63
N GLY A 47 0.30 -12.75 -2.79
CA GLY A 47 0.90 -12.53 -4.10
C GLY A 47 0.39 -11.27 -4.81
N PRO A 48 1.12 -10.74 -5.81
CA PRO A 48 0.67 -9.57 -6.55
C PRO A 48 -0.64 -9.81 -7.29
N ARG A 49 -0.83 -11.00 -7.87
CA ARG A 49 -2.07 -11.37 -8.56
C ARG A 49 -3.28 -11.32 -7.64
N GLY A 50 -3.18 -11.90 -6.45
CA GLY A 50 -4.25 -11.89 -5.45
C GLY A 50 -4.53 -10.48 -4.92
N ARG A 51 -3.49 -9.68 -4.68
CA ARG A 51 -3.65 -8.28 -4.26
C ARG A 51 -4.32 -7.42 -5.32
N ILE A 52 -3.98 -7.59 -6.60
CA ILE A 52 -4.68 -6.93 -7.70
C ILE A 52 -6.17 -7.28 -7.68
N TYR A 53 -6.50 -8.56 -7.43
CA TYR A 53 -7.88 -9.01 -7.34
C TYR A 53 -8.61 -8.42 -6.14
N LEU A 54 -7.96 -8.33 -4.97
CA LEU A 54 -8.53 -7.67 -3.78
C LEU A 54 -8.83 -6.19 -4.02
N ILE A 55 -7.90 -5.45 -4.66
CA ILE A 55 -8.11 -4.05 -5.01
C ILE A 55 -9.26 -3.92 -6.02
N LYS A 56 -9.32 -4.79 -7.02
CA LYS A 56 -10.43 -4.83 -7.98
C LYS A 56 -11.77 -5.02 -7.27
N GLN A 57 -11.89 -6.03 -6.40
CA GLN A 57 -13.13 -6.29 -5.64
C GLN A 57 -13.53 -5.08 -4.79
N PHE A 58 -12.55 -4.46 -4.13
CA PHE A 58 -12.82 -3.26 -3.34
C PHE A 58 -13.34 -2.10 -4.20
N LEU A 59 -12.75 -1.85 -5.38
CA LEU A 59 -13.19 -0.79 -6.29
C LEU A 59 -14.55 -1.08 -6.96
N GLU A 60 -14.94 -2.35 -7.09
CA GLU A 60 -16.22 -2.75 -7.69
C GLU A 60 -17.37 -2.76 -6.69
N ARG A 61 -17.08 -3.10 -5.41
CA ARG A 61 -18.13 -3.31 -4.38
C ARG A 61 -18.14 -2.24 -3.29
N ASP A 62 -17.12 -1.42 -3.22
CA ASP A 62 -16.87 -0.46 -2.12
C ASP A 62 -16.83 -1.09 -0.71
N GLU A 63 -16.49 -2.39 -0.67
CA GLU A 63 -16.40 -3.17 0.57
C GLU A 63 -14.95 -3.27 1.03
N ALA A 64 -14.57 -2.41 1.98
CA ALA A 64 -13.27 -2.47 2.63
C ALA A 64 -13.29 -3.51 3.76
N SER A 65 -12.30 -4.41 3.82
CA SER A 65 -12.17 -5.39 4.89
C SER A 65 -10.77 -5.34 5.53
N GLU A 66 -10.71 -5.70 6.82
CA GLU A 66 -9.44 -5.86 7.52
C GLU A 66 -8.56 -6.96 6.89
N ARG A 67 -9.17 -7.97 6.29
CA ARG A 67 -8.46 -9.00 5.54
C ARG A 67 -7.77 -8.42 4.30
N THR A 68 -8.48 -7.60 3.53
CA THR A 68 -7.89 -6.89 2.38
C THR A 68 -6.72 -6.03 2.82
N ARG A 69 -6.88 -5.27 3.92
CA ARG A 69 -5.81 -4.46 4.50
C ARG A 69 -4.60 -5.31 4.87
N LEU A 70 -4.79 -6.44 5.56
CA LEU A 70 -3.73 -7.33 5.99
C LEU A 70 -2.84 -7.74 4.80
N HIS A 71 -3.45 -8.20 3.72
CA HIS A 71 -2.69 -8.65 2.54
C HIS A 71 -2.01 -7.51 1.79
N LEU A 72 -2.63 -6.32 1.69
CA LEU A 72 -1.98 -5.16 1.08
C LEU A 72 -0.82 -4.63 1.94
N ASP A 73 -0.98 -4.62 3.27
CA ASP A 73 0.06 -4.15 4.21
C ASP A 73 1.30 -5.08 4.22
N ARG A 74 1.12 -6.38 3.98
CA ARG A 74 2.21 -7.36 3.89
C ARG A 74 3.08 -7.19 2.64
N CYS A 75 2.65 -6.42 1.64
CA CYS A 75 3.47 -6.17 0.47
C CYS A 75 4.70 -5.35 0.83
N LEU A 76 5.89 -5.86 0.48
CA LEU A 76 7.18 -5.22 0.74
C LEU A 76 7.49 -4.05 -0.21
N SER A 77 6.63 -3.77 -1.18
CA SER A 77 6.82 -2.71 -2.20
C SER A 77 8.14 -2.84 -2.99
N CYS A 78 8.69 -4.04 -3.09
CA CYS A 78 9.99 -4.32 -3.74
C CYS A 78 9.94 -4.23 -5.29
N ARG A 79 8.76 -4.20 -5.91
CA ARG A 79 8.50 -4.08 -7.36
C ARG A 79 9.03 -5.22 -8.24
N ASN A 80 9.56 -6.31 -7.68
CA ASN A 80 10.05 -7.46 -8.46
C ASN A 80 8.97 -8.04 -9.38
N CYS A 81 7.70 -7.95 -8.98
CA CYS A 81 6.57 -8.43 -9.78
C CYS A 81 6.36 -7.63 -11.08
N GLU A 82 6.79 -6.37 -11.14
CA GLU A 82 6.66 -5.53 -12.34
C GLU A 82 7.67 -5.93 -13.41
N THR A 83 8.91 -6.26 -13.01
CA THR A 83 9.97 -6.69 -13.94
C THR A 83 9.65 -8.00 -14.64
N THR A 84 8.85 -8.86 -14.00
CA THR A 84 8.45 -10.17 -14.53
C THR A 84 7.15 -10.12 -15.32
N CYS A 85 6.41 -8.98 -15.25
CA CYS A 85 5.10 -8.89 -15.86
C CYS A 85 5.16 -8.69 -17.38
N PRO A 86 4.69 -9.66 -18.21
CA PRO A 86 4.71 -9.52 -19.65
C PRO A 86 3.73 -8.43 -20.17
N SER A 87 2.73 -8.09 -19.37
CA SER A 87 1.73 -7.05 -19.69
C SER A 87 2.10 -5.66 -19.19
N GLY A 88 3.26 -5.49 -18.56
CA GLY A 88 3.74 -4.21 -18.05
C GLY A 88 2.81 -3.54 -17.02
N VAL A 89 2.21 -4.34 -16.14
CA VAL A 89 1.30 -3.82 -15.11
C VAL A 89 2.06 -2.96 -14.11
N GLU A 90 1.68 -1.70 -13.96
CA GLU A 90 2.23 -0.75 -12.99
C GLU A 90 1.67 -1.03 -11.58
N TYR A 91 2.05 -2.18 -11.02
CA TYR A 91 1.49 -2.70 -9.78
C TYR A 91 1.67 -1.75 -8.59
N HIS A 92 2.82 -1.07 -8.51
CA HIS A 92 3.10 -0.14 -7.40
C HIS A 92 2.06 0.98 -7.30
N LYS A 93 1.67 1.58 -8.43
CA LYS A 93 0.65 2.63 -8.47
C LYS A 93 -0.72 2.10 -8.00
N LEU A 94 -1.09 0.92 -8.49
CA LEU A 94 -2.35 0.30 -8.08
C LEU A 94 -2.35 -0.04 -6.58
N LEU A 95 -1.22 -0.50 -6.04
CA LEU A 95 -1.06 -0.79 -4.62
C LEU A 95 -1.19 0.47 -3.76
N ASP A 96 -0.56 1.57 -4.18
CA ASP A 96 -0.63 2.85 -3.47
C ASP A 96 -2.06 3.38 -3.45
N ILE A 97 -2.73 3.42 -4.61
CA ILE A 97 -4.17 3.76 -4.69
C ILE A 97 -5.01 2.88 -3.76
N GLY A 98 -4.80 1.56 -3.81
CA GLY A 98 -5.55 0.62 -2.98
C GLY A 98 -5.32 0.83 -1.47
N ARG A 99 -4.08 1.13 -1.05
CA ARG A 99 -3.74 1.43 0.36
C ARG A 99 -4.36 2.74 0.83
N ASP A 100 -4.32 3.78 0.02
CA ASP A 100 -4.88 5.09 0.35
C ASP A 100 -6.40 5.01 0.51
N LEU A 101 -7.08 4.37 -0.42
CA LEU A 101 -8.51 4.12 -0.35
C LEU A 101 -8.93 3.30 0.88
N LEU A 102 -8.16 2.26 1.21
CA LEU A 102 -8.40 1.48 2.42
C LEU A 102 -8.14 2.27 3.70
N ALA A 103 -7.14 3.15 3.71
CA ALA A 103 -6.85 3.98 4.87
C ALA A 103 -7.98 4.97 5.18
N GLU A 104 -8.67 5.47 4.15
CA GLU A 104 -9.84 6.32 4.30
C GLU A 104 -11.06 5.55 4.84
N ARG A 105 -11.32 4.35 4.31
CA ARG A 105 -12.50 3.54 4.68
C ARG A 105 -12.34 2.82 6.01
N LEU A 106 -11.13 2.40 6.34
CA LEU A 106 -10.81 1.66 7.56
C LEU A 106 -9.73 2.43 8.35
N PRO A 107 -10.08 3.44 9.14
CA PRO A 107 -9.09 4.16 9.94
C PRO A 107 -8.42 3.22 10.94
N ARG A 108 -7.07 3.25 10.98
CA ARG A 108 -6.28 2.43 11.92
C ARG A 108 -6.55 2.84 13.36
N GLY A 109 -6.56 1.87 14.26
CA GLY A 109 -6.70 2.12 15.70
C GLY A 109 -5.59 3.02 16.24
N PHE A 110 -5.88 3.80 17.30
CA PHE A 110 -4.97 4.77 17.93
C PHE A 110 -3.58 4.18 18.25
N ARG A 111 -3.51 2.98 18.80
CA ARG A 111 -2.24 2.31 19.14
C ARG A 111 -1.36 2.05 17.93
N GLN A 112 -1.95 1.61 16.81
CA GLN A 112 -1.21 1.37 15.57
C GLN A 112 -0.72 2.67 14.94
N ARG A 113 -1.51 3.75 15.02
CA ARG A 113 -1.08 5.08 14.57
C ARG A 113 0.10 5.55 15.40
N LEU A 114 0.00 5.52 16.72
CA LEU A 114 1.04 5.97 17.64
C LEU A 114 2.37 5.22 17.42
N LEU A 115 2.31 3.88 17.26
CA LEU A 115 3.50 3.07 16.99
C LEU A 115 4.15 3.42 15.64
N ARG A 116 3.37 3.60 14.59
CA ARG A 116 3.89 3.95 13.25
C ARG A 116 4.47 5.35 13.21
N ASP A 117 3.83 6.30 13.86
CA ASP A 117 4.30 7.69 13.92
C ASP A 117 5.56 7.77 14.80
N GLY A 118 5.61 7.03 15.91
CA GLY A 118 6.81 6.89 16.73
C GLY A 118 7.98 6.26 15.96
N LEU A 119 7.72 5.19 15.20
CA LEU A 119 8.74 4.56 14.36
C LEU A 119 9.23 5.48 13.23
N ARG A 120 8.35 6.30 12.64
CA ARG A 120 8.73 7.30 11.63
C ARG A 120 9.66 8.36 12.19
N LEU A 121 9.44 8.80 13.43
CA LEU A 121 10.32 9.76 14.11
C LEU A 121 11.71 9.18 14.39
N LEU A 122 11.81 7.87 14.62
CA LEU A 122 13.07 7.15 14.89
C LEU A 122 13.75 6.64 13.62
N ALA A 123 13.06 6.61 12.47
CA ALA A 123 13.63 6.13 11.22
C ALA A 123 14.74 7.06 10.71
N PRO A 124 15.73 6.53 9.98
CA PRO A 124 16.77 7.36 9.34
C PRO A 124 16.13 8.43 8.46
N GLY A 125 16.40 9.71 8.74
CA GLY A 125 15.72 10.85 8.11
C GLY A 125 14.46 11.35 8.84
N GLY A 126 14.06 10.71 9.95
CA GLY A 126 13.03 11.25 10.85
C GLY A 126 13.59 12.37 11.73
N LEU A 127 12.67 13.19 12.27
CA LEU A 127 13.01 14.39 13.05
C LEU A 127 13.97 14.15 14.23
N LEU A 128 13.98 12.93 14.81
CA LEU A 128 14.85 12.54 15.95
C LEU A 128 16.07 11.73 15.52
N ALA A 129 16.19 11.37 14.25
CA ALA A 129 17.33 10.60 13.74
C ALA A 129 18.53 11.49 13.41
N ASP A 130 18.33 12.80 13.31
CA ASP A 130 19.39 13.76 13.04
C ASP A 130 19.94 14.30 14.37
N PRO A 131 21.20 14.01 14.73
CA PRO A 131 21.77 14.42 16.04
C PRO A 131 21.76 15.95 16.22
N LEU A 132 21.78 16.72 15.13
CA LEU A 132 21.70 18.17 15.16
C LEU A 132 20.29 18.68 15.54
N THR A 133 19.24 18.00 15.06
CA THR A 133 17.85 18.35 15.43
C THR A 133 17.49 17.93 16.84
N ALA A 134 18.02 16.79 17.31
CA ALA A 134 17.91 16.35 18.70
C ALA A 134 18.59 17.33 19.65
N LEU A 135 19.78 17.83 19.28
CA LEU A 135 20.54 18.82 20.07
C LEU A 135 19.80 20.18 20.12
N SER A 136 19.23 20.63 19.03
CA SER A 136 18.47 21.90 18.99
C SER A 136 17.20 21.87 19.83
N LEU A 137 16.49 20.72 19.85
CA LEU A 137 15.32 20.52 20.71
C LEU A 137 15.68 20.48 22.20
N SER A 138 16.82 19.87 22.56
CA SER A 138 17.29 19.82 23.94
C SER A 138 17.79 21.20 24.43
N LEU A 139 18.45 21.98 23.57
CA LEU A 139 18.87 23.35 23.89
C LEU A 139 17.68 24.32 24.00
N GLY A 140 16.65 24.17 23.15
CA GLY A 140 15.43 25.00 23.22
C GLY A 140 14.63 24.79 24.51
N LEU A 141 14.66 23.59 25.10
CA LEU A 141 14.05 23.29 26.39
C LEU A 141 14.83 23.83 27.60
N VAL A 142 16.15 24.03 27.46
CA VAL A 142 17.01 24.53 28.55
C VAL A 142 17.08 26.07 28.58
N PHE A 143 16.89 26.74 27.44
CA PHE A 143 16.97 28.20 27.31
C PHE A 143 15.63 28.91 27.09
N GLY A 144 14.50 28.19 27.12
CA GLY A 144 13.15 28.73 27.01
C GLY A 144 12.53 28.99 28.39
N THR A 145 13.08 29.92 29.14
CA THR A 145 12.40 30.59 30.28
C THR A 145 12.34 32.08 30.04
#